data_3d9738d6da750eaec549e237290b98c0
#
_entry.id   3d9738d6da750eaec549e237290b98c0
#
_cell.length_a   1.000
_cell.length_b   1.000
_cell.length_c   1.000
_cell.angle_alpha   90.00
_cell.angle_beta   90.00
_cell.angle_gamma   90.00
#
_symmetry.space_group_name_H-M   'P 1'
#
loop_
_entity.id
_entity.type
_entity.pdbx_description
1 polymer ?
#
loop_
_entity_poly.entity_id
_entity_poly.type
_entity_poly.pdbx_seq_one_letter_code
_entity_poly.pdbx_strand_id
1 'polypeptide(L)'
;MADALQGVYSAVATPFTAEQEVDETGLRSLIDRTIDAGIHGLVPCGSTGEFSTLTATERERVVEVVIEQAAGRVPVVPHTGACSTREAIGLSQHAERTGATAIMVVAPYYEPFSIAETKRYYADVAGSVSIPVMAYNLPTATGVNLTPSILGELISEVPNLKYVKDTSGDFSAAARLIHEYGDIVSVFVGWDTLFLAALLEGAAGSVIGAANVVPGQLVAVYDAVQQGDLARARYLWKALFPLMASFVSGGYTAAIKGAMDLIGFSGGPQRSPGEEVDSDRREILRQSLKSLGFDPALRHNGAR
;
A
#
# COMPACT_ATOMS: atom_id res chain seq x y z
N MET A 1 7.82 9.97 22.25
CA MET A 1 7.36 10.17 20.85
C MET A 1 7.15 8.78 20.29
N ALA A 2 6.04 8.47 19.63
CA ALA A 2 5.91 7.19 18.93
C ALA A 2 7.03 7.11 17.88
N ASP A 3 7.63 5.93 17.72
CA ASP A 3 8.68 5.73 16.72
C ASP A 3 8.14 6.06 15.33
N ALA A 4 8.98 6.66 14.48
CA ALA A 4 8.59 6.98 13.12
C ALA A 4 8.23 5.70 12.35
N LEU A 5 7.20 5.75 11.50
CA LEU A 5 6.82 4.62 10.66
C LEU A 5 7.99 4.23 9.75
N GLN A 6 8.30 2.93 9.70
CA GLN A 6 9.35 2.37 8.85
C GLN A 6 9.04 0.90 8.51
N GLY A 7 9.67 0.37 7.50
CA GLY A 7 9.53 -1.04 7.14
C GLY A 7 8.56 -1.31 5.99
N VAL A 8 8.11 -2.54 5.88
CA VAL A 8 7.22 -3.01 4.82
C VAL A 8 5.78 -2.93 5.26
N TYR A 9 4.97 -2.17 4.54
CA TYR A 9 3.53 -2.01 4.78
C TYR A 9 2.75 -2.71 3.69
N SER A 10 1.75 -3.51 4.09
CA SER A 10 0.82 -4.10 3.14
C SER A 10 -0.20 -3.06 2.69
N ALA A 11 -0.23 -2.77 1.38
CA ALA A 11 -1.39 -2.15 0.76
C ALA A 11 -2.50 -3.20 0.70
N VAL A 12 -3.30 -3.28 1.75
CA VAL A 12 -4.26 -4.36 2.01
C VAL A 12 -5.28 -4.47 0.90
N ALA A 13 -5.41 -5.65 0.30
CA ALA A 13 -6.51 -5.97 -0.62
C ALA A 13 -7.81 -6.06 0.17
N THR A 14 -8.92 -5.64 -0.44
CA THR A 14 -10.26 -5.85 0.12
C THR A 14 -10.84 -7.13 -0.47
N PRO A 15 -11.00 -8.22 0.30
CA PRO A 15 -11.69 -9.41 -0.17
C PRO A 15 -13.18 -9.12 -0.41
N PHE A 16 -13.73 -9.66 -1.48
CA PHE A 16 -15.15 -9.60 -1.78
C PHE A 16 -15.75 -10.99 -1.90
N THR A 17 -17.02 -11.12 -1.53
CA THR A 17 -17.82 -12.31 -1.80
C THR A 17 -18.15 -12.42 -3.30
N ALA A 18 -18.76 -13.54 -3.72
CA ALA A 18 -19.24 -13.71 -5.09
C ALA A 18 -20.34 -12.68 -5.46
N GLU A 19 -21.06 -12.19 -4.47
CA GLU A 19 -22.08 -11.13 -4.60
C GLU A 19 -21.49 -9.71 -4.58
N GLN A 20 -20.14 -9.60 -4.55
CA GLN A 20 -19.39 -8.35 -4.51
C GLN A 20 -19.55 -7.53 -3.22
N GLU A 21 -19.97 -8.17 -2.14
CA GLU A 21 -19.99 -7.56 -0.81
C GLU A 21 -18.59 -7.70 -0.14
N VAL A 22 -18.27 -6.82 0.79
CA VAL A 22 -17.00 -6.91 1.54
C VAL A 22 -17.00 -8.19 2.38
N ASP A 23 -16.04 -9.09 2.16
CA ASP A 23 -15.81 -10.27 2.98
C ASP A 23 -14.97 -9.92 4.21
N GLU A 24 -15.64 -9.52 5.30
CA GLU A 24 -14.97 -9.18 6.55
C GLU A 24 -14.21 -10.37 7.15
N THR A 25 -14.70 -11.58 6.99
CA THR A 25 -14.02 -12.79 7.49
C THR A 25 -12.71 -13.03 6.75
N GLY A 26 -12.75 -12.96 5.43
CA GLY A 26 -11.56 -13.03 4.59
C GLY A 26 -10.58 -11.90 4.89
N LEU A 27 -11.08 -10.67 5.10
CA LEU A 27 -10.25 -9.53 5.46
C LEU A 27 -9.53 -9.74 6.80
N ARG A 28 -10.23 -10.18 7.85
CA ARG A 28 -9.62 -10.48 9.16
C ARG A 28 -8.55 -11.56 9.05
N SER A 29 -8.81 -12.62 8.30
CA SER A 29 -7.85 -13.70 8.06
C SER A 29 -6.61 -13.21 7.30
N LEU A 30 -6.78 -12.30 6.31
CA LEU A 30 -5.68 -11.67 5.59
C LEU A 30 -4.79 -10.83 6.52
N ILE A 31 -5.41 -10.05 7.41
CA ILE A 31 -4.72 -9.22 8.40
C ILE A 31 -3.84 -10.10 9.31
N ASP A 32 -4.42 -11.15 9.92
CA ASP A 32 -3.69 -12.04 10.81
C ASP A 32 -2.51 -12.69 10.09
N ARG A 33 -2.76 -13.30 8.93
CA ARG A 33 -1.70 -13.92 8.12
C ARG A 33 -0.56 -12.95 7.80
N THR A 34 -0.90 -11.71 7.47
CA THR A 34 0.08 -10.70 7.08
C THR A 34 0.90 -10.26 8.30
N ILE A 35 0.26 -10.05 9.44
CA ILE A 35 0.92 -9.71 10.72
C ILE A 35 1.80 -10.86 11.20
N ASP A 36 1.31 -12.11 11.16
CA ASP A 36 2.07 -13.29 11.60
C ASP A 36 3.31 -13.54 10.72
N ALA A 37 3.29 -13.07 9.48
CA ALA A 37 4.45 -13.09 8.60
C ALA A 37 5.48 -11.96 8.89
N GLY A 38 5.23 -11.10 9.89
CA GLY A 38 6.16 -10.08 10.37
C GLY A 38 6.03 -8.73 9.67
N ILE A 39 4.91 -8.42 8.99
CA ILE A 39 4.71 -7.13 8.33
C ILE A 39 4.80 -5.97 9.35
N HIS A 40 5.32 -4.82 8.94
CA HIS A 40 5.52 -3.67 9.81
C HIS A 40 4.30 -2.75 9.91
N GLY A 41 3.32 -2.87 9.01
CA GLY A 41 2.10 -2.08 9.06
C GLY A 41 1.11 -2.39 7.94
N LEU A 42 -0.08 -1.81 8.05
CA LEU A 42 -1.22 -2.07 7.17
C LEU A 42 -1.77 -0.77 6.60
N VAL A 43 -2.08 -0.77 5.31
CA VAL A 43 -2.67 0.38 4.59
C VAL A 43 -3.97 -0.08 3.90
N PRO A 44 -5.12 -0.08 4.61
CA PRO A 44 -6.41 -0.39 4.01
C PRO A 44 -6.94 0.73 3.11
N CYS A 45 -7.90 0.40 2.27
CA CYS A 45 -8.58 1.33 1.36
C CYS A 45 -7.65 2.08 0.40
N GLY A 46 -6.46 1.52 0.07
CA GLY A 46 -5.62 2.04 -1.02
C GLY A 46 -6.09 1.56 -2.39
N SER A 47 -5.29 1.81 -3.44
CA SER A 47 -5.59 1.34 -4.80
C SER A 47 -5.73 -0.18 -4.88
N THR A 48 -4.85 -0.92 -4.19
CA THR A 48 -4.93 -2.39 -4.07
C THR A 48 -6.19 -2.84 -3.31
N GLY A 49 -6.68 -2.01 -2.38
CA GLY A 49 -7.92 -2.24 -1.64
C GLY A 49 -9.18 -1.82 -2.40
N GLU A 50 -9.05 -1.45 -3.68
CA GLU A 50 -10.17 -1.09 -4.57
C GLU A 50 -11.05 0.05 -4.02
N PHE A 51 -10.45 1.02 -3.32
CA PHE A 51 -11.20 2.09 -2.64
C PHE A 51 -12.16 2.86 -3.55
N SER A 52 -11.83 2.95 -4.85
CA SER A 52 -12.66 3.66 -5.84
C SER A 52 -13.98 2.94 -6.17
N THR A 53 -14.12 1.67 -5.80
CA THR A 53 -15.35 0.88 -5.95
C THR A 53 -16.11 0.71 -4.63
N LEU A 54 -15.55 1.19 -3.52
CA LEU A 54 -16.17 1.18 -2.21
C LEU A 54 -16.96 2.48 -1.99
N THR A 55 -18.14 2.37 -1.41
CA THR A 55 -18.86 3.52 -0.85
C THR A 55 -18.12 4.08 0.36
N ALA A 56 -18.40 5.33 0.75
CA ALA A 56 -17.82 5.92 1.95
C ALA A 56 -18.06 5.05 3.21
N THR A 57 -19.28 4.52 3.37
CA THR A 57 -19.63 3.64 4.50
C THR A 57 -18.85 2.34 4.47
N GLU A 58 -18.64 1.73 3.30
CA GLU A 58 -17.80 0.52 3.20
C GLU A 58 -16.33 0.83 3.51
N ARG A 59 -15.81 1.98 3.08
CA ARG A 59 -14.44 2.41 3.43
C ARG A 59 -14.29 2.58 4.94
N GLU A 60 -15.26 3.24 5.59
CA GLU A 60 -15.29 3.38 7.05
C GLU A 60 -15.29 2.00 7.71
N ARG A 61 -16.16 1.08 7.25
CA ARG A 61 -16.26 -0.26 7.80
C ARG A 61 -14.99 -1.09 7.62
N VAL A 62 -14.37 -1.04 6.44
CA VAL A 62 -13.07 -1.72 6.19
C VAL A 62 -11.99 -1.19 7.13
N VAL A 63 -11.92 0.12 7.36
CA VAL A 63 -10.97 0.73 8.29
C VAL A 63 -11.19 0.23 9.72
N GLU A 64 -12.45 0.19 10.18
CA GLU A 64 -12.82 -0.36 11.50
C GLU A 64 -12.34 -1.80 11.65
N VAL A 65 -12.70 -2.67 10.69
CA VAL A 65 -12.32 -4.10 10.72
C VAL A 65 -10.81 -4.29 10.77
N VAL A 66 -10.05 -3.50 9.97
CA VAL A 66 -8.59 -3.62 9.94
C VAL A 66 -7.98 -3.15 11.26
N ILE A 67 -8.44 -2.05 11.83
CA ILE A 67 -7.95 -1.53 13.12
C ILE A 67 -8.30 -2.49 14.26
N GLU A 68 -9.56 -2.95 14.31
CA GLU A 68 -10.01 -3.96 15.29
C GLU A 68 -9.15 -5.22 15.21
N GLN A 69 -8.94 -5.77 14.01
CA GLN A 69 -8.21 -7.01 13.81
C GLN A 69 -6.71 -6.84 14.07
N ALA A 70 -6.13 -5.70 13.69
CA ALA A 70 -4.73 -5.41 14.00
C ALA A 70 -4.47 -5.34 15.51
N ALA A 71 -5.46 -4.89 16.30
CA ALA A 71 -5.45 -4.87 17.77
C ALA A 71 -4.15 -4.27 18.36
N GLY A 72 -3.60 -3.24 17.70
CA GLY A 72 -2.36 -2.58 18.10
C GLY A 72 -1.07 -3.38 17.86
N ARG A 73 -1.14 -4.56 17.24
CA ARG A 73 0.04 -5.36 16.88
C ARG A 73 0.97 -4.67 15.89
N VAL A 74 0.40 -3.92 14.96
CA VAL A 74 1.12 -3.12 13.96
C VAL A 74 0.37 -1.80 13.71
N PRO A 75 1.06 -0.74 13.26
CA PRO A 75 0.42 0.51 12.83
C PRO A 75 -0.54 0.28 11.67
N VAL A 76 -1.68 1.00 11.69
CA VAL A 76 -2.65 1.04 10.60
C VAL A 76 -2.71 2.45 10.04
N VAL A 77 -2.55 2.59 8.72
CA VAL A 77 -2.49 3.85 7.98
C VAL A 77 -3.55 3.84 6.86
N PRO A 78 -4.84 4.07 7.18
CA PRO A 78 -5.91 4.04 6.18
C PRO A 78 -5.71 5.09 5.08
N HIS A 79 -6.03 4.73 3.85
CA HIS A 79 -6.14 5.71 2.77
C HIS A 79 -7.50 6.43 2.85
N THR A 80 -7.45 7.75 2.98
CA THR A 80 -8.63 8.60 3.16
C THR A 80 -8.82 9.62 2.03
N GLY A 81 -7.92 9.66 1.04
CA GLY A 81 -8.06 10.52 -0.12
C GLY A 81 -9.39 10.28 -0.88
N ALA A 82 -9.97 11.36 -1.39
CA ALA A 82 -11.22 11.38 -2.13
C ALA A 82 -11.22 12.47 -3.20
N CYS A 83 -12.23 12.48 -4.09
CA CYS A 83 -12.37 13.50 -5.13
C CYS A 83 -12.75 14.88 -4.57
N SER A 84 -13.31 14.97 -3.36
CA SER A 84 -13.63 16.23 -2.70
C SER A 84 -12.92 16.37 -1.35
N THR A 85 -12.52 17.60 -1.01
CA THR A 85 -11.93 17.91 0.30
C THR A 85 -12.86 17.53 1.45
N ARG A 86 -14.17 17.78 1.29
CA ARG A 86 -15.18 17.45 2.31
C ARG A 86 -15.20 15.96 2.65
N GLU A 87 -15.21 15.10 1.64
CA GLU A 87 -15.23 13.65 1.82
C GLU A 87 -13.90 13.15 2.42
N ALA A 88 -12.77 13.64 1.91
CA ALA A 88 -11.47 13.29 2.44
C ALA A 88 -11.32 13.67 3.93
N ILE A 89 -11.82 14.85 4.34
CA ILE A 89 -11.87 15.28 5.75
C ILE A 89 -12.74 14.32 6.57
N GLY A 90 -13.96 13.98 6.09
CA GLY A 90 -14.86 13.07 6.81
C GLY A 90 -14.21 11.70 7.07
N LEU A 91 -13.64 11.09 6.02
CA LEU A 91 -12.93 9.82 6.12
C LEU A 91 -11.68 9.90 7.02
N SER A 92 -10.94 11.01 6.97
CA SER A 92 -9.74 11.21 7.79
C SER A 92 -10.08 11.32 9.27
N GLN A 93 -11.12 12.08 9.60
CA GLN A 93 -11.61 12.21 10.97
C GLN A 93 -12.21 10.90 11.49
N HIS A 94 -12.89 10.12 10.62
CA HIS A 94 -13.36 8.78 10.99
C HIS A 94 -12.16 7.87 11.32
N ALA A 95 -11.15 7.82 10.46
CA ALA A 95 -9.95 7.01 10.68
C ALA A 95 -9.23 7.37 12.00
N GLU A 96 -9.09 8.68 12.29
CA GLU A 96 -8.50 9.14 13.55
C GLU A 96 -9.31 8.68 14.76
N ARG A 97 -10.64 8.86 14.74
CA ARG A 97 -11.51 8.42 15.84
C ARG A 97 -11.50 6.91 16.05
N THR A 98 -11.29 6.14 14.99
CA THR A 98 -11.21 4.66 15.05
C THR A 98 -9.86 4.20 15.60
N GLY A 99 -8.84 5.07 15.67
CA GLY A 99 -7.53 4.76 16.25
C GLY A 99 -6.43 4.48 15.19
N ALA A 100 -6.57 5.05 14.00
CA ALA A 100 -5.49 5.01 13.01
C ALA A 100 -4.21 5.67 13.53
N THR A 101 -3.06 5.09 13.20
CA THR A 101 -1.73 5.64 13.60
C THR A 101 -1.36 6.86 12.77
N ALA A 102 -1.75 6.88 11.51
CA ALA A 102 -1.61 7.95 10.53
C ALA A 102 -2.68 7.77 9.45
N ILE A 103 -2.81 8.74 8.55
CA ILE A 103 -3.64 8.59 7.34
C ILE A 103 -2.77 8.72 6.09
N MET A 104 -3.17 8.04 5.01
CA MET A 104 -2.59 8.23 3.68
C MET A 104 -3.59 8.96 2.79
N VAL A 105 -3.14 10.00 2.09
CA VAL A 105 -3.99 10.86 1.27
C VAL A 105 -3.43 10.96 -0.14
N VAL A 106 -4.19 10.53 -1.16
CA VAL A 106 -3.89 10.76 -2.57
C VAL A 106 -4.51 12.10 -3.02
N ALA A 107 -3.92 12.78 -3.99
CA ALA A 107 -4.56 13.93 -4.63
C ALA A 107 -5.92 13.53 -5.25
N PRO A 108 -6.89 14.45 -5.40
CA PRO A 108 -8.12 14.17 -6.14
C PRO A 108 -7.81 13.60 -7.54
N TYR A 109 -8.55 12.60 -7.97
CA TYR A 109 -8.16 11.71 -9.07
C TYR A 109 -9.13 11.69 -10.27
N TYR A 110 -10.24 12.40 -10.20
CA TYR A 110 -11.18 12.49 -11.34
C TYR A 110 -10.82 13.66 -12.27
N GLU A 111 -10.61 14.84 -11.70
CA GLU A 111 -10.15 16.03 -12.43
C GLU A 111 -8.72 16.38 -12.00
N PRO A 112 -7.80 16.63 -12.93
CA PRO A 112 -6.45 17.09 -12.59
C PRO A 112 -6.49 18.54 -12.11
N PHE A 113 -6.42 18.74 -10.80
CA PHE A 113 -6.35 20.06 -10.19
C PHE A 113 -4.98 20.72 -10.39
N SER A 114 -4.93 22.04 -10.34
CA SER A 114 -3.67 22.78 -10.30
C SER A 114 -2.87 22.41 -9.04
N ILE A 115 -1.55 22.63 -9.09
CA ILE A 115 -0.68 22.38 -7.94
C ILE A 115 -1.12 23.21 -6.72
N ALA A 116 -1.54 24.48 -6.93
CA ALA A 116 -2.03 25.33 -5.84
C ALA A 116 -3.31 24.78 -5.18
N GLU A 117 -4.25 24.24 -5.96
CA GLU A 117 -5.47 23.61 -5.44
C GLU A 117 -5.14 22.28 -4.74
N THR A 118 -4.22 21.49 -5.31
CA THR A 118 -3.75 20.25 -4.70
C THR A 118 -3.05 20.51 -3.36
N LYS A 119 -2.18 21.50 -3.26
CA LYS A 119 -1.54 21.89 -1.99
C LYS A 119 -2.57 22.32 -0.95
N ARG A 120 -3.57 23.09 -1.34
CA ARG A 120 -4.68 23.50 -0.46
C ARG A 120 -5.48 22.30 0.04
N TYR A 121 -5.81 21.35 -0.87
CA TYR A 121 -6.46 20.10 -0.50
C TYR A 121 -5.69 19.35 0.60
N TYR A 122 -4.37 19.17 0.44
CA TYR A 122 -3.54 18.52 1.47
C TYR A 122 -3.51 19.30 2.78
N ALA A 123 -3.40 20.62 2.73
CA ALA A 123 -3.40 21.47 3.92
C ALA A 123 -4.73 21.38 4.68
N ASP A 124 -5.86 21.44 3.97
CA ASP A 124 -7.19 21.35 4.56
C ASP A 124 -7.45 19.97 5.19
N VAL A 125 -7.08 18.89 4.49
CA VAL A 125 -7.22 17.51 5.02
C VAL A 125 -6.32 17.31 6.23
N ALA A 126 -5.06 17.68 6.13
CA ALA A 126 -4.11 17.55 7.23
C ALA A 126 -4.50 18.38 8.44
N GLY A 127 -4.99 19.61 8.22
CA GLY A 127 -5.48 20.49 9.29
C GLY A 127 -6.74 19.99 10.00
N SER A 128 -7.43 18.98 9.44
CA SER A 128 -8.66 18.41 10.01
C SER A 128 -8.41 17.30 11.04
N VAL A 129 -7.18 16.82 11.18
CA VAL A 129 -6.75 15.73 12.07
C VAL A 129 -5.49 16.08 12.83
N SER A 130 -5.26 15.43 13.98
CA SER A 130 -4.05 15.59 14.79
C SER A 130 -2.98 14.52 14.49
N ILE A 131 -3.38 13.40 13.92
CA ILE A 131 -2.47 12.30 13.56
C ILE A 131 -1.64 12.64 12.32
N PRO A 132 -0.47 11.99 12.14
CA PRO A 132 0.39 12.21 10.98
C PRO A 132 -0.28 11.88 9.66
N VAL A 133 0.13 12.60 8.61
CA VAL A 133 -0.35 12.43 7.22
C VAL A 133 0.77 11.90 6.34
N MET A 134 0.45 10.92 5.51
CA MET A 134 1.26 10.40 4.41
C MET A 134 0.72 10.94 3.08
N ALA A 135 1.44 11.84 2.44
CA ALA A 135 1.09 12.27 1.09
C ALA A 135 1.35 11.13 0.10
N TYR A 136 0.38 10.85 -0.76
CA TYR A 136 0.49 9.78 -1.75
C TYR A 136 0.60 10.34 -3.16
N ASN A 137 1.79 10.22 -3.76
CA ASN A 137 2.07 10.59 -5.15
C ASN A 137 1.77 9.41 -6.07
N LEU A 138 0.71 9.52 -6.88
CA LEU A 138 0.28 8.50 -7.85
C LEU A 138 -0.15 9.20 -9.17
N PRO A 139 0.80 9.78 -9.93
CA PRO A 139 0.48 10.61 -11.09
C PRO A 139 -0.26 9.87 -12.20
N THR A 140 -0.06 8.56 -12.33
CA THR A 140 -0.76 7.73 -13.32
C THR A 140 -2.27 7.63 -13.09
N ALA A 141 -2.75 7.84 -11.86
CA ALA A 141 -4.16 7.82 -11.53
C ALA A 141 -4.75 9.22 -11.34
N THR A 142 -3.97 10.17 -10.82
CA THR A 142 -4.46 11.50 -10.45
C THR A 142 -4.26 12.57 -11.54
N GLY A 143 -3.38 12.29 -12.51
CA GLY A 143 -2.95 13.31 -13.46
C GLY A 143 -2.08 14.42 -12.84
N VAL A 144 -1.84 14.39 -11.54
CA VAL A 144 -1.01 15.36 -10.80
C VAL A 144 0.26 14.65 -10.31
N ASN A 145 1.42 15.16 -10.69
CA ASN A 145 2.70 14.67 -10.18
C ASN A 145 3.24 15.60 -9.09
N LEU A 146 3.31 15.09 -7.86
CA LEU A 146 3.92 15.76 -6.73
C LEU A 146 5.45 15.56 -6.81
N THR A 147 6.12 16.43 -7.57
CA THR A 147 7.58 16.38 -7.68
C THR A 147 8.28 16.60 -6.33
N PRO A 148 9.57 16.23 -6.17
CA PRO A 148 10.30 16.48 -4.92
C PRO A 148 10.22 17.93 -4.43
N SER A 149 10.28 18.91 -5.34
CA SER A 149 10.15 20.33 -5.00
C SER A 149 8.77 20.66 -4.43
N ILE A 150 7.68 20.18 -5.08
CA ILE A 150 6.30 20.39 -4.62
C ILE A 150 6.07 19.72 -3.26
N LEU A 151 6.58 18.49 -3.08
CA LEU A 151 6.51 17.80 -1.80
C LEU A 151 7.30 18.53 -0.71
N GLY A 152 8.50 19.04 -1.04
CA GLY A 152 9.30 19.84 -0.11
C GLY A 152 8.57 21.12 0.37
N GLU A 153 7.88 21.82 -0.53
CA GLU A 153 7.02 22.94 -0.16
C GLU A 153 5.86 22.49 0.75
N LEU A 154 5.16 21.41 0.39
CA LEU A 154 4.07 20.85 1.21
C LEU A 154 4.54 20.45 2.61
N ILE A 155 5.68 19.76 2.72
CA ILE A 155 6.25 19.33 4.00
C ILE A 155 6.57 20.55 4.89
N SER A 156 7.07 21.65 4.29
CA SER A 156 7.37 22.86 5.04
C SER A 156 6.13 23.62 5.49
N GLU A 157 5.04 23.55 4.73
CA GLU A 157 3.79 24.29 4.97
C GLU A 157 2.80 23.50 5.87
N VAL A 158 2.90 22.16 5.90
CA VAL A 158 1.94 21.26 6.58
C VAL A 158 2.63 20.47 7.69
N PRO A 159 2.58 20.94 8.96
CA PRO A 159 3.40 20.42 10.06
C PRO A 159 3.20 18.93 10.40
N ASN A 160 2.00 18.39 10.18
CA ASN A 160 1.72 16.97 10.41
C ASN A 160 1.85 16.07 9.16
N LEU A 161 2.32 16.60 8.01
CA LEU A 161 2.75 15.79 6.89
C LEU A 161 4.14 15.23 7.20
N LYS A 162 4.20 13.97 7.64
CA LYS A 162 5.40 13.31 8.14
C LYS A 162 5.90 12.20 7.23
N TYR A 163 5.07 11.78 6.28
CA TYR A 163 5.34 10.65 5.40
C TYR A 163 5.00 10.98 3.96
N VAL A 164 5.73 10.37 3.04
CA VAL A 164 5.40 10.37 1.61
C VAL A 164 5.42 8.93 1.12
N LYS A 165 4.37 8.53 0.39
CA LYS A 165 4.39 7.34 -0.45
C LYS A 165 4.53 7.78 -1.90
N ASP A 166 5.65 7.42 -2.53
CA ASP A 166 5.87 7.68 -3.95
C ASP A 166 5.62 6.43 -4.80
N THR A 167 4.69 6.54 -5.72
CA THR A 167 4.35 5.50 -6.71
C THR A 167 4.38 6.09 -8.12
N SER A 168 5.27 7.04 -8.37
CA SER A 168 5.46 7.64 -9.69
C SER A 168 6.14 6.68 -10.67
N GLY A 169 6.91 5.71 -10.15
CA GLY A 169 7.81 4.87 -10.95
C GLY A 169 9.11 5.58 -11.34
N ASP A 170 9.27 6.86 -11.01
CA ASP A 170 10.50 7.64 -11.24
C ASP A 170 11.45 7.49 -10.04
N PHE A 171 12.38 6.55 -10.18
CA PHE A 171 13.38 6.30 -9.12
C PHE A 171 14.29 7.52 -8.86
N SER A 172 14.58 8.31 -9.89
CA SER A 172 15.40 9.52 -9.71
C SER A 172 14.69 10.56 -8.84
N ALA A 173 13.37 10.73 -9.04
CA ALA A 173 12.57 11.60 -8.18
C ALA A 173 12.48 11.06 -6.74
N ALA A 174 12.28 9.74 -6.57
CA ALA A 174 12.24 9.12 -5.25
C ALA A 174 13.59 9.28 -4.51
N ALA A 175 14.72 9.04 -5.17
CA ALA A 175 16.05 9.21 -4.60
C ALA A 175 16.30 10.68 -4.18
N ARG A 176 15.93 11.65 -5.03
CA ARG A 176 16.01 13.07 -4.67
C ARG A 176 15.18 13.40 -3.44
N LEU A 177 13.96 12.89 -3.35
CA LEU A 177 13.10 13.11 -2.18
C LEU A 177 13.74 12.57 -0.90
N ILE A 178 14.34 11.37 -0.96
CA ILE A 178 15.05 10.75 0.16
C ILE A 178 16.24 11.61 0.59
N HIS A 179 17.10 12.05 -0.34
CA HIS A 179 18.32 12.77 -0.02
C HIS A 179 18.07 14.26 0.32
N GLU A 180 17.10 14.91 -0.31
CA GLU A 180 16.83 16.33 -0.09
C GLU A 180 15.94 16.59 1.16
N TYR A 181 15.05 15.63 1.52
CA TYR A 181 14.04 15.83 2.56
C TYR A 181 13.94 14.70 3.59
N GLY A 182 14.75 13.65 3.49
CA GLY A 182 14.70 12.47 4.37
C GLY A 182 14.92 12.76 5.85
N ASP A 183 15.56 13.88 6.20
CA ASP A 183 15.75 14.32 7.59
C ASP A 183 14.45 14.84 8.24
N ILE A 184 13.44 15.22 7.44
CA ILE A 184 12.19 15.84 7.92
C ILE A 184 10.94 15.05 7.56
N VAL A 185 11.02 14.14 6.58
CA VAL A 185 9.92 13.28 6.14
C VAL A 185 10.42 11.86 5.86
N SER A 186 9.68 10.84 6.28
CA SER A 186 10.00 9.47 5.92
C SER A 186 9.39 9.12 4.56
N VAL A 187 10.22 8.63 3.64
CA VAL A 187 9.82 8.28 2.28
C VAL A 187 9.57 6.78 2.16
N PHE A 188 8.38 6.42 1.67
CA PHE A 188 7.99 5.05 1.32
C PHE A 188 7.82 4.96 -0.19
N VAL A 189 8.36 3.89 -0.80
CA VAL A 189 8.17 3.64 -2.23
C VAL A 189 7.02 2.64 -2.41
N GLY A 190 6.12 2.96 -3.34
CA GLY A 190 4.95 2.14 -3.64
C GLY A 190 5.02 1.39 -4.97
N TRP A 191 6.20 1.34 -5.61
CA TRP A 191 6.44 0.64 -6.87
C TRP A 191 7.23 -0.64 -6.60
N ASP A 192 6.58 -1.81 -6.74
CA ASP A 192 7.12 -3.10 -6.26
C ASP A 192 8.52 -3.41 -6.77
N THR A 193 8.81 -3.16 -8.06
CA THR A 193 10.14 -3.45 -8.64
C THR A 193 11.26 -2.51 -8.16
N LEU A 194 10.93 -1.40 -7.52
CA LEU A 194 11.88 -0.44 -6.97
C LEU A 194 12.18 -0.69 -5.48
N PHE A 195 11.55 -1.68 -4.85
CA PHE A 195 11.63 -1.93 -3.42
C PHE A 195 13.06 -1.99 -2.87
N LEU A 196 13.90 -2.91 -3.39
CA LEU A 196 15.28 -3.02 -2.91
C LEU A 196 16.10 -1.76 -3.20
N ALA A 197 15.97 -1.20 -4.40
CA ALA A 197 16.73 -0.01 -4.79
C ALA A 197 16.42 1.17 -3.86
N ALA A 198 15.15 1.39 -3.54
CA ALA A 198 14.74 2.46 -2.64
C ALA A 198 15.26 2.26 -1.21
N LEU A 199 15.24 1.03 -0.69
CA LEU A 199 15.82 0.73 0.63
C LEU A 199 17.34 1.01 0.66
N LEU A 200 18.06 0.72 -0.41
CA LEU A 200 19.50 0.99 -0.52
C LEU A 200 19.82 2.49 -0.59
N GLU A 201 18.88 3.31 -1.09
CA GLU A 201 19.02 4.78 -1.08
C GLU A 201 18.58 5.40 0.27
N GLY A 202 18.04 4.61 1.20
CA GLY A 202 17.65 5.10 2.53
C GLY A 202 16.15 5.39 2.67
N ALA A 203 15.31 4.86 1.79
CA ALA A 203 13.85 4.92 2.01
C ALA A 203 13.49 4.30 3.37
N ALA A 204 12.56 4.91 4.09
CA ALA A 204 12.07 4.38 5.36
C ALA A 204 11.39 3.01 5.21
N GLY A 205 10.87 2.74 4.03
CA GLY A 205 10.20 1.47 3.74
C GLY A 205 9.44 1.47 2.42
N SER A 206 8.44 0.63 2.36
CA SER A 206 7.58 0.50 1.19
C SER A 206 6.13 0.24 1.58
N VAL A 207 5.19 0.72 0.75
CA VAL A 207 3.76 0.41 0.86
C VAL A 207 3.32 -0.25 -0.45
N ILE A 208 3.29 -1.58 -0.50
CA ILE A 208 3.11 -2.37 -1.73
C ILE A 208 2.06 -3.46 -1.60
N GLY A 209 1.39 -3.76 -2.71
CA GLY A 209 0.37 -4.80 -2.76
C GLY A 209 0.95 -6.21 -2.72
N ALA A 210 2.18 -6.43 -3.19
CA ALA A 210 2.86 -7.73 -3.11
C ALA A 210 2.92 -8.29 -1.68
N ALA A 211 2.83 -7.43 -0.66
CA ALA A 211 2.79 -7.85 0.74
C ALA A 211 1.51 -8.63 1.13
N ASN A 212 0.45 -8.62 0.31
CA ASN A 212 -0.69 -9.52 0.49
C ASN A 212 -0.35 -10.97 0.08
N VAL A 213 0.68 -11.16 -0.73
CA VAL A 213 1.06 -12.47 -1.29
C VAL A 213 2.29 -13.04 -0.60
N VAL A 214 3.35 -12.27 -0.50
CA VAL A 214 4.69 -12.68 -0.02
C VAL A 214 5.23 -11.77 1.09
N PRO A 215 4.45 -11.53 2.18
CA PRO A 215 4.86 -10.59 3.23
C PRO A 215 6.20 -10.97 3.87
N GLY A 216 6.37 -12.21 4.29
CA GLY A 216 7.59 -12.66 4.98
C GLY A 216 8.85 -12.58 4.12
N GLN A 217 8.74 -12.81 2.80
CA GLN A 217 9.87 -12.69 1.88
C GLN A 217 10.29 -11.21 1.72
N LEU A 218 9.34 -10.30 1.67
CA LEU A 218 9.62 -8.86 1.60
C LEU A 218 10.25 -8.36 2.91
N VAL A 219 9.73 -8.81 4.06
CA VAL A 219 10.32 -8.52 5.37
C VAL A 219 11.77 -9.02 5.44
N ALA A 220 12.03 -10.25 4.97
CA ALA A 220 13.39 -10.79 4.96
C ALA A 220 14.38 -9.97 4.11
N VAL A 221 13.93 -9.38 2.99
CA VAL A 221 14.76 -8.45 2.18
C VAL A 221 15.01 -7.16 2.96
N TYR A 222 13.96 -6.59 3.58
CA TYR A 222 14.08 -5.38 4.40
C TYR A 222 15.07 -5.60 5.54
N ASP A 223 14.92 -6.66 6.32
CA ASP A 223 15.78 -6.99 7.45
C ASP A 223 17.25 -7.16 7.03
N ALA A 224 17.48 -7.83 5.90
CA ALA A 224 18.84 -7.99 5.37
C ALA A 224 19.51 -6.65 5.04
N VAL A 225 18.75 -5.69 4.48
CA VAL A 225 19.23 -4.33 4.23
C VAL A 225 19.51 -3.61 5.55
N GLN A 226 18.61 -3.67 6.53
CA GLN A 226 18.78 -3.03 7.84
C GLN A 226 20.01 -3.59 8.61
N GLN A 227 20.30 -4.87 8.43
CA GLN A 227 21.47 -5.53 9.01
C GLN A 227 22.77 -5.27 8.25
N GLY A 228 22.72 -4.56 7.10
CA GLY A 228 23.87 -4.34 6.23
C GLY A 228 24.31 -5.56 5.42
N ASP A 229 23.53 -6.65 5.43
CA ASP A 229 23.81 -7.86 4.65
C ASP A 229 23.29 -7.71 3.21
N LEU A 230 24.01 -6.89 2.44
CA LEU A 230 23.62 -6.59 1.05
C LEU A 230 23.72 -7.82 0.12
N ALA A 231 24.59 -8.77 0.45
CA ALA A 231 24.71 -10.01 -0.34
C ALA A 231 23.43 -10.84 -0.18
N ARG A 232 22.96 -11.01 1.03
CA ARG A 232 21.69 -11.68 1.34
C ARG A 232 20.48 -10.94 0.76
N ALA A 233 20.42 -9.61 0.92
CA ALA A 233 19.35 -8.80 0.36
C ALA A 233 19.22 -9.00 -1.16
N ARG A 234 20.33 -8.94 -1.90
CA ARG A 234 20.37 -9.17 -3.35
C ARG A 234 19.98 -10.60 -3.72
N TYR A 235 20.43 -11.59 -2.96
CA TYR A 235 20.06 -12.99 -3.19
C TYR A 235 18.54 -13.21 -3.07
N LEU A 236 17.94 -12.73 -1.97
CA LEU A 236 16.50 -12.82 -1.72
C LEU A 236 15.70 -12.05 -2.79
N TRP A 237 16.15 -10.83 -3.11
CA TRP A 237 15.49 -10.00 -4.09
C TRP A 237 15.52 -10.59 -5.51
N LYS A 238 16.62 -11.22 -5.90
CA LYS A 238 16.72 -11.88 -7.21
C LYS A 238 15.65 -12.95 -7.40
N ALA A 239 15.31 -13.66 -6.34
CA ALA A 239 14.23 -14.65 -6.37
C ALA A 239 12.83 -14.00 -6.45
N LEU A 240 12.63 -12.87 -5.74
CA LEU A 240 11.36 -12.16 -5.70
C LEU A 240 11.06 -11.33 -6.95
N PHE A 241 12.08 -10.79 -7.60
CA PHE A 241 11.94 -9.81 -8.68
C PHE A 241 11.03 -10.25 -9.82
N PRO A 242 11.06 -11.51 -10.32
CA PRO A 242 10.15 -11.96 -11.37
C PRO A 242 8.66 -11.83 -10.98
N LEU A 243 8.31 -12.11 -9.72
CA LEU A 243 6.96 -11.94 -9.22
C LEU A 243 6.59 -10.45 -9.15
N MET A 244 7.48 -9.60 -8.65
CA MET A 244 7.26 -8.13 -8.60
C MET A 244 7.04 -7.57 -10.00
N ALA A 245 7.86 -7.97 -10.97
CA ALA A 245 7.72 -7.56 -12.37
C ALA A 245 6.39 -8.00 -12.98
N SER A 246 5.91 -9.21 -12.62
CA SER A 246 4.61 -9.71 -13.10
C SER A 246 3.43 -8.91 -12.55
N PHE A 247 3.52 -8.35 -11.34
CA PHE A 247 2.46 -7.52 -10.78
C PHE A 247 2.30 -6.19 -11.50
N VAL A 248 3.39 -5.52 -11.85
CA VAL A 248 3.35 -4.17 -12.45
C VAL A 248 3.13 -4.17 -13.97
N SER A 249 3.03 -5.33 -14.61
CA SER A 249 2.86 -5.44 -16.07
C SER A 249 1.43 -5.14 -16.58
N GLY A 250 0.51 -4.66 -15.74
CA GLY A 250 -0.88 -4.27 -16.04
C GLY A 250 -1.88 -4.94 -15.07
N GLY A 251 -3.10 -4.43 -14.92
CA GLY A 251 -4.13 -5.02 -14.04
C GLY A 251 -3.62 -5.42 -12.64
N TYR A 252 -2.97 -4.47 -11.95
CA TYR A 252 -2.20 -4.72 -10.73
C TYR A 252 -3.01 -5.46 -9.65
N THR A 253 -4.20 -4.96 -9.33
CA THR A 253 -5.06 -5.57 -8.29
C THR A 253 -5.52 -6.98 -8.68
N ALA A 254 -5.87 -7.19 -9.97
CA ALA A 254 -6.19 -8.52 -10.48
C ALA A 254 -5.04 -9.51 -10.29
N ALA A 255 -3.81 -9.07 -10.57
CA ALA A 255 -2.63 -9.91 -10.40
C ALA A 255 -2.35 -10.24 -8.92
N ILE A 256 -2.52 -9.28 -8.02
CA ILE A 256 -2.39 -9.50 -6.57
C ILE A 256 -3.44 -10.52 -6.09
N LYS A 257 -4.74 -10.32 -6.39
CA LYS A 257 -5.80 -11.25 -5.99
C LYS A 257 -5.64 -12.63 -6.64
N GLY A 258 -5.28 -12.69 -7.93
CA GLY A 258 -4.99 -13.94 -8.62
C GLY A 258 -3.80 -14.70 -8.01
N ALA A 259 -2.77 -14.00 -7.56
CA ALA A 259 -1.64 -14.60 -6.86
C ALA A 259 -2.03 -15.07 -5.44
N MET A 260 -2.87 -14.32 -4.71
CA MET A 260 -3.43 -14.76 -3.43
C MET A 260 -4.19 -16.07 -3.59
N ASP A 261 -5.05 -16.21 -4.60
CA ASP A 261 -5.76 -17.44 -4.88
C ASP A 261 -4.82 -18.62 -5.17
N LEU A 262 -3.75 -18.37 -5.94
CA LEU A 262 -2.76 -19.39 -6.28
C LEU A 262 -1.99 -19.92 -5.06
N ILE A 263 -1.84 -19.16 -4.02
CA ILE A 263 -1.22 -19.59 -2.74
C ILE A 263 -2.24 -20.14 -1.75
N GLY A 264 -3.51 -20.32 -2.17
CA GLY A 264 -4.57 -20.90 -1.35
C GLY A 264 -5.22 -19.89 -0.38
N PHE A 265 -5.04 -18.60 -0.61
CA PHE A 265 -5.63 -17.53 0.19
C PHE A 265 -6.50 -16.64 -0.70
N SER A 266 -7.82 -16.85 -0.68
CA SER A 266 -8.71 -16.13 -1.59
C SER A 266 -8.78 -14.64 -1.27
N GLY A 267 -8.47 -13.82 -2.29
CA GLY A 267 -8.74 -12.38 -2.28
C GLY A 267 -10.15 -12.04 -2.75
N GLY A 268 -10.94 -13.05 -3.16
CA GLY A 268 -12.23 -12.87 -3.81
C GLY A 268 -12.11 -12.23 -5.21
N PRO A 269 -13.22 -12.06 -5.93
CA PRO A 269 -13.23 -11.39 -7.22
C PRO A 269 -12.83 -9.91 -7.06
N GLN A 270 -12.39 -9.27 -8.15
CA GLN A 270 -12.42 -7.81 -8.19
C GLN A 270 -13.88 -7.33 -8.26
N ARG A 271 -14.16 -6.20 -7.61
CA ARG A 271 -15.46 -5.57 -7.77
C ARG A 271 -15.58 -4.95 -9.17
N SER A 272 -16.71 -5.14 -9.82
CA SER A 272 -17.01 -4.55 -11.14
C SER A 272 -16.75 -3.02 -11.14
N PRO A 273 -16.16 -2.45 -12.25
CA PRO A 273 -15.89 -3.08 -13.53
C PRO A 273 -14.53 -3.82 -13.62
N GLY A 274 -13.86 -4.08 -12.48
CA GLY A 274 -12.62 -4.83 -12.46
C GLY A 274 -12.83 -6.28 -12.93
N GLU A 275 -11.84 -6.83 -13.62
CA GLU A 275 -11.86 -8.20 -14.12
C GLU A 275 -10.77 -9.03 -13.43
N GLU A 276 -10.96 -10.34 -13.40
CA GLU A 276 -9.94 -11.26 -12.94
C GLU A 276 -8.75 -11.30 -13.90
N VAL A 277 -7.62 -11.75 -13.38
CA VAL A 277 -6.42 -11.97 -14.20
C VAL A 277 -6.67 -13.05 -15.26
N ASP A 278 -6.29 -12.78 -16.51
CA ASP A 278 -6.42 -13.75 -17.61
C ASP A 278 -5.56 -15.02 -17.41
N SER A 279 -5.85 -16.05 -18.21
CA SER A 279 -5.19 -17.37 -18.09
C SER A 279 -3.67 -17.31 -18.29
N ASP A 280 -3.20 -16.52 -19.25
CA ASP A 280 -1.78 -16.45 -19.60
C ASP A 280 -1.00 -15.78 -18.47
N ARG A 281 -1.53 -14.71 -17.96
CA ARG A 281 -0.95 -13.98 -16.83
C ARG A 281 -1.04 -14.80 -15.54
N ARG A 282 -2.15 -15.53 -15.32
CA ARG A 282 -2.29 -16.45 -14.19
C ARG A 282 -1.20 -17.53 -14.22
N GLU A 283 -0.82 -18.00 -15.40
CA GLU A 283 0.27 -18.97 -15.55
C GLU A 283 1.65 -18.35 -15.23
N ILE A 284 1.91 -17.12 -15.67
CA ILE A 284 3.14 -16.38 -15.30
C ILE A 284 3.25 -16.23 -13.78
N LEU A 285 2.15 -15.85 -13.10
CA LEU A 285 2.10 -15.74 -11.64
C LEU A 285 2.38 -17.09 -10.99
N ARG A 286 1.77 -18.17 -11.48
CA ARG A 286 1.98 -19.54 -10.97
C ARG A 286 3.45 -19.95 -11.06
N GLN A 287 4.09 -19.72 -12.19
CA GLN A 287 5.51 -20.05 -12.37
C GLN A 287 6.41 -19.22 -11.43
N SER A 288 6.12 -17.93 -11.29
CA SER A 288 6.86 -17.05 -10.38
C SER A 288 6.72 -17.50 -8.93
N LEU A 289 5.51 -17.84 -8.49
CA LEU A 289 5.25 -18.35 -7.13
C LEU A 289 5.92 -19.71 -6.90
N LYS A 290 5.87 -20.62 -7.90
CA LYS A 290 6.55 -21.92 -7.81
C LYS A 290 8.06 -21.77 -7.63
N SER A 291 8.68 -20.80 -8.30
CA SER A 291 10.12 -20.52 -8.14
C SER A 291 10.48 -20.01 -6.73
N LEU A 292 9.52 -19.48 -5.99
CA LEU A 292 9.66 -19.05 -4.60
C LEU A 292 9.32 -20.16 -3.58
N GLY A 293 9.03 -21.39 -4.06
CA GLY A 293 8.71 -22.53 -3.21
C GLY A 293 7.25 -22.64 -2.81
N PHE A 294 6.36 -21.82 -3.35
CA PHE A 294 4.92 -22.02 -3.19
C PHE A 294 4.50 -23.17 -4.12
N ASP A 295 3.70 -24.10 -3.61
CA ASP A 295 3.06 -25.13 -4.43
C ASP A 295 1.61 -24.73 -4.73
N PRO A 296 1.36 -24.12 -5.90
CA PRO A 296 0.02 -23.67 -6.27
C PRO A 296 -0.98 -24.83 -6.50
N ALA A 297 -0.52 -26.08 -6.46
CA ALA A 297 -1.36 -27.27 -6.55
C ALA A 297 -1.91 -27.72 -5.19
N LEU A 298 -1.27 -27.33 -4.10
CA LEU A 298 -1.75 -27.60 -2.74
C LEU A 298 -2.83 -26.54 -2.36
N ARG A 299 -4.06 -26.72 -2.85
CA ARG A 299 -5.20 -26.05 -2.22
C ARG A 299 -5.22 -26.52 -0.77
N HIS A 300 -5.03 -25.60 0.17
CA HIS A 300 -5.33 -25.89 1.56
C HIS A 300 -6.83 -26.21 1.63
N ASN A 301 -7.17 -27.50 1.70
CA ASN A 301 -8.50 -28.01 2.03
C ASN A 301 -8.79 -27.67 3.50
N GLY A 302 -9.09 -26.43 3.76
CA GLY A 302 -9.34 -25.93 5.12
C GLY A 302 -10.16 -24.68 5.14
N ALA A 303 -11.42 -24.81 4.76
CA ALA A 303 -12.61 -24.15 5.33
C ALA A 303 -13.80 -24.41 4.40
N ARG A 304 -14.60 -25.44 4.70
CA ARG A 304 -16.02 -25.48 4.33
C ARG A 304 -16.78 -24.85 5.47
#